data_62585f4a4ac392c73bf89edaeb075c3d
#
_entry.id   62585f4a4ac392c73bf89edaeb075c3d
#
_cell.length_a   1.000
_cell.length_b   1.000
_cell.length_c   1.000
_cell.angle_alpha   90.00
_cell.angle_beta   90.00
_cell.angle_gamma   90.00
#
_symmetry.space_group_name_H-M   'P 1'
#
loop_
_entity.id
_entity.type
_entity.pdbx_description
1 polymer ?
#
loop_
_entity_poly.entity_id
_entity_poly.type
_entity_poly.pdbx_seq_one_letter_code
_entity_poly.pdbx_strand_id
1 'polypeptide(L)'
;VCTPLDPLKNLTKLERLRLPNTSDNVGACDIQGLTGLTSLTDLEVNCTVQDFSPLQNLTKLQRLMIYKGYSIEGSTSLEGLKSLTNLRELTINLWDDEALSVDLSPLTGLTKLQYLDLEIQSNGSGPAATNLSALGNLTDLRNLVLHIDNITDLSPLRNLKKLQTLEVSTGNQETITDWSPVDHVPNVTKG
;
A
#
# COMPACT_ATOMS: atom_id res chain seq x y z
N VAL A 1 -12.81 -0.22 20.48
CA VAL A 1 -13.82 0.46 19.66
C VAL A 1 -13.17 1.69 19.05
N CYS A 2 -13.04 1.73 17.72
CA CYS A 2 -12.51 2.92 17.04
C CYS A 2 -13.38 4.14 17.32
N THR A 3 -12.75 5.26 17.62
CA THR A 3 -13.47 6.53 17.78
C THR A 3 -13.99 6.94 16.41
N PRO A 4 -15.30 7.24 16.27
CA PRO A 4 -15.84 7.69 14.99
C PRO A 4 -15.14 8.97 14.54
N LEU A 5 -14.74 9.03 13.26
CA LEU A 5 -14.07 10.20 12.67
C LEU A 5 -15.06 11.28 12.21
N ASP A 6 -16.36 11.13 12.49
CA ASP A 6 -17.39 12.12 12.17
C ASP A 6 -17.09 13.56 12.61
N PRO A 7 -16.45 13.80 13.78
CA PRO A 7 -16.08 15.17 14.17
C PRO A 7 -15.13 15.85 13.18
N LEU A 8 -14.39 15.08 12.37
CA LEU A 8 -13.42 15.63 11.41
C LEU A 8 -14.06 16.05 10.08
N LYS A 9 -15.25 15.54 9.76
CA LYS A 9 -15.89 15.68 8.42
C LYS A 9 -16.01 17.12 7.90
N ASN A 10 -16.04 18.12 8.80
CA ASN A 10 -16.16 19.53 8.43
C ASN A 10 -14.81 20.25 8.30
N LEU A 11 -13.68 19.58 8.57
CA LEU A 11 -12.36 20.17 8.49
C LEU A 11 -11.82 20.17 7.04
N THR A 12 -12.61 20.68 6.11
CA THR A 12 -12.36 20.60 4.66
C THR A 12 -11.08 21.31 4.18
N LYS A 13 -10.47 22.14 5.04
CA LYS A 13 -9.18 22.81 4.78
C LYS A 13 -7.98 22.06 5.36
N LEU A 14 -8.22 20.92 6.03
CA LEU A 14 -7.15 20.12 6.62
C LEU A 14 -6.25 19.56 5.52
N GLU A 15 -4.95 19.83 5.60
CA GLU A 15 -3.96 19.37 4.64
C GLU A 15 -3.20 18.13 5.11
N ARG A 16 -3.05 17.97 6.43
CA ARG A 16 -2.32 16.84 7.02
C ARG A 16 -3.10 16.24 8.17
N LEU A 17 -3.21 14.93 8.17
CA LEU A 17 -3.87 14.18 9.23
C LEU A 17 -3.03 12.93 9.57
N ARG A 18 -2.79 12.75 10.85
CA ARG A 18 -2.24 11.53 11.40
C ARG A 18 -3.22 10.95 12.40
N LEU A 19 -3.67 9.73 12.14
CA LEU A 19 -4.47 8.96 13.07
C LEU A 19 -3.50 8.07 13.88
N PRO A 20 -3.40 8.29 15.20
CA PRO A 20 -2.45 7.56 16.02
C PRO A 20 -2.85 6.09 16.13
N ASN A 21 -1.85 5.24 16.31
CA ASN A 21 -2.09 3.87 16.77
C ASN A 21 -2.59 3.94 18.22
N THR A 22 -3.80 3.53 18.44
CA THR A 22 -4.30 3.31 19.80
C THR A 22 -4.08 1.83 20.11
N SER A 23 -3.11 1.54 20.94
CA SER A 23 -2.65 0.19 21.30
C SER A 23 -3.75 -0.78 21.76
N ASP A 24 -4.93 -0.26 22.06
CA ASP A 24 -6.07 -1.03 22.53
C ASP A 24 -7.12 -1.32 21.42
N ASN A 25 -6.89 -0.85 20.18
CA ASN A 25 -7.83 -1.03 19.09
C ASN A 25 -7.48 -2.24 18.22
N VAL A 26 -7.93 -3.40 18.65
CA VAL A 26 -7.92 -4.66 17.88
C VAL A 26 -9.05 -4.67 16.82
N GLY A 27 -9.59 -3.50 16.44
CA GLY A 27 -10.73 -3.41 15.54
C GLY A 27 -10.50 -2.54 14.31
N ALA A 28 -11.30 -2.79 13.27
CA ALA A 28 -11.28 -1.98 12.06
C ALA A 28 -11.66 -0.53 12.36
N CYS A 29 -10.96 0.41 11.74
CA CYS A 29 -11.28 1.82 11.77
C CYS A 29 -12.29 2.16 10.68
N ASP A 30 -13.37 2.82 11.07
CA ASP A 30 -14.26 3.45 10.11
C ASP A 30 -13.67 4.80 9.70
N ILE A 31 -13.21 4.87 8.45
CA ILE A 31 -12.63 6.09 7.88
C ILE A 31 -13.62 6.90 7.04
N GLN A 32 -14.93 6.63 7.14
CA GLN A 32 -15.97 7.37 6.41
C GLN A 32 -15.93 8.87 6.68
N GLY A 33 -15.57 9.28 7.89
CA GLY A 33 -15.41 10.69 8.26
C GLY A 33 -14.34 11.44 7.46
N LEU A 34 -13.47 10.73 6.71
CA LEU A 34 -12.44 11.35 5.87
C LEU A 34 -12.95 11.77 4.48
N THR A 35 -14.11 11.28 4.03
CA THR A 35 -14.61 11.43 2.65
C THR A 35 -14.65 12.89 2.17
N GLY A 36 -14.91 13.85 3.07
CA GLY A 36 -15.01 15.29 2.75
C GLY A 36 -13.70 16.07 2.85
N LEU A 37 -12.60 15.43 3.29
CA LEU A 37 -11.34 16.13 3.57
C LEU A 37 -10.47 16.30 2.31
N THR A 38 -11.06 16.85 1.26
CA THR A 38 -10.49 16.93 -0.10
C THR A 38 -9.27 17.84 -0.23
N SER A 39 -8.87 18.54 0.83
CA SER A 39 -7.62 19.32 0.87
C SER A 39 -6.42 18.52 1.40
N LEU A 40 -6.64 17.28 1.86
CA LEU A 40 -5.55 16.46 2.38
C LEU A 40 -4.47 16.21 1.32
N THR A 41 -3.24 16.46 1.71
CA THR A 41 -2.01 16.16 0.97
C THR A 41 -1.22 15.03 1.62
N ASP A 42 -1.35 14.89 2.94
CA ASP A 42 -0.66 13.89 3.75
C ASP A 42 -1.64 13.19 4.68
N LEU A 43 -1.72 11.88 4.59
CA LEU A 43 -2.56 11.05 5.45
C LEU A 43 -1.75 9.87 6.00
N GLU A 44 -1.75 9.73 7.32
CA GLU A 44 -1.22 8.57 8.01
C GLU A 44 -2.32 7.93 8.85
N VAL A 45 -2.57 6.64 8.59
CA VAL A 45 -3.60 5.84 9.26
C VAL A 45 -2.93 4.66 9.94
N ASN A 46 -2.93 4.66 11.27
CA ASN A 46 -2.35 3.60 12.10
C ASN A 46 -3.43 2.72 12.70
N CYS A 47 -4.31 2.20 11.87
CA CYS A 47 -5.36 1.28 12.29
C CYS A 47 -5.80 0.39 11.12
N THR A 48 -6.45 -0.72 11.41
CA THR A 48 -6.97 -1.62 10.39
C THR A 48 -8.05 -0.92 9.55
N VAL A 49 -7.81 -0.76 8.25
CA VAL A 49 -8.79 -0.23 7.30
C VAL A 49 -9.29 -1.38 6.44
N GLN A 50 -10.60 -1.64 6.47
CA GLN A 50 -11.23 -2.67 5.64
C GLN A 50 -11.73 -2.11 4.30
N ASP A 51 -12.14 -0.85 4.27
CA ASP A 51 -12.69 -0.20 3.09
C ASP A 51 -11.95 1.12 2.81
N PHE A 52 -11.24 1.16 1.68
CA PHE A 52 -10.52 2.34 1.21
C PHE A 52 -11.39 3.28 0.36
N SER A 53 -12.66 2.95 0.09
CA SER A 53 -13.55 3.77 -0.72
C SER A 53 -13.71 5.22 -0.22
N PRO A 54 -13.64 5.52 1.10
CA PRO A 54 -13.68 6.90 1.58
C PRO A 54 -12.52 7.78 1.10
N LEU A 55 -11.40 7.17 0.67
CA LEU A 55 -10.23 7.92 0.19
C LEU A 55 -10.35 8.34 -1.28
N GLN A 56 -11.27 7.77 -2.05
CA GLN A 56 -11.35 7.97 -3.52
C GLN A 56 -11.44 9.44 -3.97
N ASN A 57 -11.97 10.33 -3.13
CA ASN A 57 -12.11 11.75 -3.44
C ASN A 57 -10.93 12.61 -2.96
N LEU A 58 -9.97 12.03 -2.24
CA LEU A 58 -8.82 12.74 -1.68
C LEU A 58 -7.72 12.92 -2.73
N THR A 59 -8.08 13.38 -3.90
CA THR A 59 -7.21 13.42 -5.10
C THR A 59 -6.00 14.34 -5.00
N LYS A 60 -5.91 15.17 -3.94
CA LYS A 60 -4.73 16.00 -3.65
C LYS A 60 -3.66 15.27 -2.83
N LEU A 61 -3.95 14.05 -2.36
CA LEU A 61 -2.98 13.27 -1.59
C LEU A 61 -1.68 13.07 -2.38
N GLN A 62 -0.58 13.37 -1.71
CA GLN A 62 0.78 13.16 -2.19
C GLN A 62 1.49 12.08 -1.36
N ARG A 63 1.12 11.95 -0.08
CA ARG A 63 1.63 10.91 0.80
C ARG A 63 0.48 10.21 1.51
N LEU A 64 0.47 8.89 1.42
CA LEU A 64 -0.46 8.01 2.12
C LEU A 64 0.32 6.89 2.79
N MET A 65 0.14 6.75 4.10
CA MET A 65 0.74 5.70 4.89
C MET A 65 -0.37 4.97 5.66
N ILE A 66 -0.45 3.67 5.46
CA ILE A 66 -1.45 2.80 6.09
C ILE A 66 -0.69 1.70 6.81
N TYR A 67 -0.70 1.79 8.12
CA TYR A 67 -0.11 0.78 8.99
C TYR A 67 -1.23 0.00 9.65
N LYS A 68 -1.18 -1.29 9.50
CA LYS A 68 -2.23 -2.17 9.98
C LYS A 68 -2.05 -2.59 11.44
N GLY A 69 -3.18 -2.73 12.12
CA GLY A 69 -3.35 -3.69 13.21
C GLY A 69 -3.77 -5.07 12.68
N TYR A 70 -3.79 -6.07 13.54
CA TYR A 70 -4.03 -7.48 13.26
C TYR A 70 -5.38 -7.77 12.61
N SER A 71 -5.40 -8.81 11.75
CA SER A 71 -6.55 -9.53 11.19
C SER A 71 -7.60 -8.67 10.46
N ILE A 72 -7.59 -8.79 9.16
CA ILE A 72 -8.77 -8.46 8.34
C ILE A 72 -9.38 -9.78 7.93
N GLU A 73 -10.60 -10.09 8.36
CA GLU A 73 -11.35 -11.18 7.76
C GLU A 73 -11.68 -10.80 6.32
N GLY A 74 -11.09 -11.48 5.35
CA GLY A 74 -11.42 -11.36 3.94
C GLY A 74 -10.45 -10.53 3.09
N SER A 75 -10.81 -10.37 1.83
CA SER A 75 -10.02 -9.65 0.81
C SER A 75 -10.04 -8.13 1.04
N THR A 76 -8.88 -7.50 1.13
CA THR A 76 -8.76 -6.03 1.17
C THR A 76 -8.73 -5.49 -0.26
N SER A 77 -9.69 -4.63 -0.60
CA SER A 77 -9.74 -3.97 -1.90
C SER A 77 -9.02 -2.62 -1.88
N LEU A 78 -8.06 -2.44 -2.78
CA LEU A 78 -7.36 -1.17 -2.98
C LEU A 78 -8.08 -0.21 -3.97
N GLU A 79 -9.30 -0.53 -4.43
CA GLU A 79 -10.04 0.27 -5.44
C GLU A 79 -10.19 1.74 -5.06
N GLY A 80 -10.34 2.05 -3.76
CA GLY A 80 -10.41 3.44 -3.29
C GLY A 80 -9.13 4.27 -3.53
N LEU A 81 -8.01 3.63 -3.87
CA LEU A 81 -6.74 4.32 -4.15
C LEU A 81 -6.58 4.69 -5.62
N LYS A 82 -7.36 4.10 -6.52
CA LYS A 82 -7.24 4.23 -7.98
C LYS A 82 -7.24 5.67 -8.50
N SER A 83 -7.98 6.56 -7.84
CA SER A 83 -8.10 7.97 -8.23
C SER A 83 -7.00 8.88 -7.66
N LEU A 84 -6.12 8.36 -6.77
CA LEU A 84 -5.13 9.15 -6.04
C LEU A 84 -3.87 9.41 -6.90
N THR A 85 -4.04 9.83 -8.13
CA THR A 85 -2.98 9.94 -9.15
C THR A 85 -1.92 11.02 -8.86
N ASN A 86 -2.06 11.77 -7.76
CA ASN A 86 -1.04 12.71 -7.29
C ASN A 86 -0.11 12.12 -6.22
N LEU A 87 -0.33 10.85 -5.80
CA LEU A 87 0.55 10.19 -4.84
C LEU A 87 1.99 10.12 -5.36
N ARG A 88 2.91 10.46 -4.45
CA ARG A 88 4.36 10.36 -4.59
C ARG A 88 4.95 9.33 -3.65
N GLU A 89 4.32 9.15 -2.49
CA GLU A 89 4.73 8.21 -1.46
C GLU A 89 3.51 7.39 -1.01
N LEU A 90 3.64 6.07 -1.08
CA LEU A 90 2.63 5.13 -0.62
C LEU A 90 3.30 4.05 0.22
N THR A 91 2.82 3.89 1.45
CA THR A 91 3.14 2.75 2.32
C THR A 91 1.85 2.02 2.65
N ILE A 92 1.84 0.73 2.42
CA ILE A 92 0.74 -0.17 2.79
C ILE A 92 1.34 -1.36 3.52
N ASN A 93 0.99 -1.51 4.79
CA ASN A 93 1.36 -2.65 5.59
C ASN A 93 0.07 -3.42 5.95
N LEU A 94 -0.07 -4.61 5.38
CA LEU A 94 -1.20 -5.52 5.57
C LEU A 94 -0.68 -6.88 6.02
N TRP A 95 -1.23 -7.37 7.12
CA TRP A 95 -0.89 -8.69 7.64
C TRP A 95 -2.15 -9.44 8.05
N ASP A 96 -2.21 -10.74 7.76
CA ASP A 96 -3.34 -11.59 8.12
C ASP A 96 -2.86 -12.97 8.55
N ASP A 97 -3.50 -13.51 9.58
CA ASP A 97 -3.26 -14.88 10.06
C ASP A 97 -3.82 -15.95 9.11
N GLU A 98 -4.70 -15.56 8.19
CA GLU A 98 -5.34 -16.44 7.22
C GLU A 98 -4.81 -16.17 5.80
N ALA A 99 -5.55 -16.58 4.80
CA ALA A 99 -5.16 -16.38 3.39
C ALA A 99 -5.55 -14.96 2.92
N LEU A 100 -4.59 -14.02 2.98
CA LEU A 100 -4.73 -12.70 2.38
C LEU A 100 -4.38 -12.76 0.88
N SER A 101 -5.19 -12.13 0.05
CA SER A 101 -4.86 -11.90 -1.35
C SER A 101 -5.29 -10.50 -1.76
N VAL A 102 -4.31 -9.65 -2.06
CA VAL A 102 -4.52 -8.23 -2.41
C VAL A 102 -4.31 -8.04 -3.90
N ASP A 103 -5.31 -7.48 -4.59
CA ASP A 103 -5.19 -7.09 -5.99
C ASP A 103 -4.48 -5.73 -6.10
N LEU A 104 -3.32 -5.70 -6.77
CA LEU A 104 -2.53 -4.50 -6.99
C LEU A 104 -2.96 -3.70 -8.23
N SER A 105 -3.91 -4.19 -9.04
CA SER A 105 -4.34 -3.51 -10.26
C SER A 105 -4.81 -2.06 -10.06
N PRO A 106 -5.43 -1.67 -8.91
CA PRO A 106 -5.78 -0.27 -8.67
C PRO A 106 -4.59 0.70 -8.61
N LEU A 107 -3.38 0.19 -8.40
CA LEU A 107 -2.16 1.02 -8.34
C LEU A 107 -1.66 1.43 -9.74
N THR A 108 -2.13 0.79 -10.81
CA THR A 108 -1.64 0.97 -12.19
C THR A 108 -1.57 2.44 -12.63
N GLY A 109 -2.52 3.27 -12.20
CA GLY A 109 -2.62 4.69 -12.56
C GLY A 109 -1.77 5.64 -11.73
N LEU A 110 -1.08 5.16 -10.68
CA LEU A 110 -0.35 6.00 -9.73
C LEU A 110 1.08 6.32 -10.24
N THR A 111 1.18 6.75 -11.48
CA THR A 111 2.45 6.89 -12.23
C THR A 111 3.41 7.95 -11.68
N LYS A 112 2.96 8.81 -10.76
CA LYS A 112 3.81 9.80 -10.07
C LYS A 112 4.48 9.27 -8.80
N LEU A 113 4.23 7.99 -8.43
CA LEU A 113 4.87 7.38 -7.27
C LEU A 113 6.39 7.36 -7.44
N GLN A 114 7.09 7.81 -6.39
CA GLN A 114 8.54 7.82 -6.27
C GLN A 114 9.03 6.86 -5.18
N TYR A 115 8.20 6.66 -4.17
CA TYR A 115 8.42 5.72 -3.09
C TYR A 115 7.19 4.82 -2.95
N LEU A 116 7.40 3.52 -2.99
CA LEU A 116 6.38 2.51 -2.73
C LEU A 116 6.92 1.48 -1.76
N ASP A 117 6.18 1.25 -0.68
CA ASP A 117 6.47 0.25 0.33
C ASP A 117 5.20 -0.60 0.51
N LEU A 118 5.30 -1.85 0.11
CA LEU A 118 4.23 -2.85 0.24
C LEU A 118 4.71 -3.98 1.13
N GLU A 119 4.20 -4.03 2.34
CA GLU A 119 4.33 -5.15 3.25
C GLU A 119 2.99 -5.88 3.29
N ILE A 120 2.90 -7.00 2.57
CA ILE A 120 1.69 -7.81 2.43
C ILE A 120 2.06 -9.25 2.79
N GLN A 121 1.77 -9.62 4.02
CA GLN A 121 2.16 -10.92 4.58
C GLN A 121 0.92 -11.72 4.99
N SER A 122 0.99 -13.03 4.79
CA SER A 122 -0.11 -13.94 5.04
C SER A 122 0.42 -15.32 5.45
N ASN A 123 -0.19 -15.93 6.43
CA ASN A 123 0.10 -17.32 6.78
C ASN A 123 -0.52 -18.35 5.81
N GLY A 124 -1.26 -17.87 4.80
CA GLY A 124 -1.85 -18.70 3.75
C GLY A 124 -0.82 -19.26 2.77
N SER A 125 -1.19 -20.30 2.04
CA SER A 125 -0.33 -20.96 1.04
C SER A 125 -0.38 -20.32 -0.35
N GLY A 126 -1.23 -19.32 -0.56
CA GLY A 126 -1.38 -18.62 -1.83
C GLY A 126 -0.53 -17.33 -1.90
N PRO A 127 -0.47 -16.67 -3.08
CA PRO A 127 0.20 -15.40 -3.20
C PRO A 127 -0.54 -14.32 -2.40
N ALA A 128 0.18 -13.63 -1.51
CA ALA A 128 -0.38 -12.53 -0.70
C ALA A 128 -0.79 -11.33 -1.56
N ALA A 129 -0.24 -11.19 -2.77
CA ALA A 129 -0.66 -10.18 -3.74
C ALA A 129 -0.78 -10.76 -5.15
N THR A 130 -1.72 -10.21 -5.92
CA THR A 130 -1.95 -10.54 -7.32
C THR A 130 -1.75 -9.30 -8.21
N ASN A 131 -1.64 -9.54 -9.53
CA ASN A 131 -1.48 -8.46 -10.52
C ASN A 131 -0.24 -7.55 -10.29
N LEU A 132 0.90 -8.18 -9.93
CA LEU A 132 2.17 -7.47 -9.75
C LEU A 132 2.57 -6.66 -11.01
N SER A 133 2.06 -7.03 -12.18
CA SER A 133 2.21 -6.30 -13.44
C SER A 133 1.78 -4.82 -13.35
N ALA A 134 0.87 -4.47 -12.44
CA ALA A 134 0.46 -3.09 -12.19
C ALA A 134 1.65 -2.19 -11.80
N LEU A 135 2.64 -2.74 -11.10
CA LEU A 135 3.84 -2.01 -10.67
C LEU A 135 4.70 -1.58 -11.86
N GLY A 136 4.66 -2.32 -12.97
CA GLY A 136 5.45 -2.01 -14.17
C GLY A 136 5.13 -0.66 -14.82
N ASN A 137 3.97 -0.06 -14.47
CA ASN A 137 3.54 1.24 -14.95
C ASN A 137 4.03 2.42 -14.08
N LEU A 138 4.61 2.15 -12.92
CA LEU A 138 5.03 3.15 -11.95
C LEU A 138 6.43 3.70 -12.31
N THR A 139 6.58 4.25 -13.50
CA THR A 139 7.87 4.58 -14.11
C THR A 139 8.65 5.72 -13.43
N ASP A 140 8.04 6.43 -12.49
CA ASP A 140 8.70 7.45 -11.68
C ASP A 140 9.29 6.89 -10.37
N LEU A 141 9.08 5.58 -10.08
CA LEU A 141 9.61 4.94 -8.88
C LEU A 141 11.14 5.03 -8.80
N ARG A 142 11.61 5.40 -7.61
CA ARG A 142 13.01 5.48 -7.21
C ARG A 142 13.34 4.48 -6.11
N ASN A 143 12.40 4.27 -5.21
CA ASN A 143 12.55 3.38 -4.06
C ASN A 143 11.35 2.42 -4.02
N LEU A 144 11.62 1.14 -4.00
CA LEU A 144 10.61 0.08 -3.93
C LEU A 144 10.98 -0.91 -2.83
N VAL A 145 10.07 -1.12 -1.91
CA VAL A 145 10.11 -2.17 -0.90
C VAL A 145 8.95 -3.12 -1.16
N LEU A 146 9.25 -4.39 -1.31
CA LEU A 146 8.29 -5.47 -1.51
C LEU A 146 8.54 -6.57 -0.49
N HIS A 147 7.82 -6.54 0.61
CA HIS A 147 7.75 -7.63 1.58
C HIS A 147 6.41 -8.35 1.35
N ILE A 148 6.38 -9.20 0.33
CA ILE A 148 5.15 -9.85 -0.13
C ILE A 148 5.38 -11.34 -0.20
N ASP A 149 4.61 -12.11 0.55
CA ASP A 149 4.73 -13.56 0.57
C ASP A 149 4.40 -14.17 -0.79
N ASN A 150 5.19 -15.18 -1.16
CA ASN A 150 5.01 -16.02 -2.34
C ASN A 150 5.07 -15.27 -3.69
N ILE A 151 5.82 -14.16 -3.79
CA ILE A 151 6.18 -13.62 -5.10
C ILE A 151 7.43 -14.31 -5.64
N THR A 152 7.39 -14.68 -6.93
CA THR A 152 8.48 -15.40 -7.61
C THR A 152 8.93 -14.71 -8.90
N ASP A 153 8.11 -13.82 -9.47
CA ASP A 153 8.34 -13.15 -10.74
C ASP A 153 8.56 -11.64 -10.58
N LEU A 154 9.78 -11.18 -10.89
CA LEU A 154 10.15 -9.76 -10.91
C LEU A 154 10.07 -9.14 -12.31
N SER A 155 9.61 -9.87 -13.33
CA SER A 155 9.54 -9.36 -14.71
C SER A 155 8.77 -8.04 -14.86
N PRO A 156 7.73 -7.74 -14.04
CA PRO A 156 7.05 -6.44 -14.08
C PRO A 156 7.96 -5.25 -13.79
N LEU A 157 9.04 -5.45 -13.04
CA LEU A 157 9.94 -4.36 -12.62
C LEU A 157 10.96 -3.95 -13.70
N ARG A 158 11.06 -4.72 -14.79
CA ARG A 158 12.06 -4.54 -15.86
C ARG A 158 12.11 -3.12 -16.44
N ASN A 159 10.98 -2.45 -16.49
CA ASN A 159 10.84 -1.14 -17.11
C ASN A 159 10.97 0.04 -16.14
N LEU A 160 11.20 -0.21 -14.86
CA LEU A 160 11.35 0.83 -13.84
C LEU A 160 12.75 1.44 -13.87
N LYS A 161 13.09 2.13 -14.95
CA LYS A 161 14.44 2.63 -15.25
C LYS A 161 14.95 3.72 -14.30
N LYS A 162 14.07 4.32 -13.49
CA LYS A 162 14.44 5.30 -12.46
C LYS A 162 14.65 4.67 -11.08
N LEU A 163 14.43 3.36 -10.95
CA LEU A 163 14.57 2.66 -9.68
C LEU A 163 16.03 2.67 -9.22
N GLN A 164 16.26 3.14 -8.00
CA GLN A 164 17.59 3.30 -7.39
C GLN A 164 17.81 2.29 -6.26
N THR A 165 16.74 1.99 -5.52
CA THR A 165 16.77 1.02 -4.44
C THR A 165 15.59 0.06 -4.58
N LEU A 166 15.88 -1.21 -4.41
CA LEU A 166 14.90 -2.30 -4.36
C LEU A 166 15.20 -3.17 -3.16
N GLU A 167 14.23 -3.34 -2.30
CA GLU A 167 14.25 -4.33 -1.24
C GLU A 167 13.14 -5.34 -1.48
N VAL A 168 13.48 -6.62 -1.48
CA VAL A 168 12.51 -7.71 -1.70
C VAL A 168 12.69 -8.77 -0.65
N SER A 169 11.58 -9.14 -0.02
CA SER A 169 11.45 -10.32 0.85
C SER A 169 10.18 -11.07 0.48
N THR A 170 10.29 -12.40 0.36
CA THR A 170 9.19 -13.26 -0.15
C THR A 170 8.57 -14.16 0.91
N GLY A 171 8.96 -13.99 2.20
CA GLY A 171 8.49 -14.88 3.27
C GLY A 171 9.13 -16.27 3.19
N ASN A 172 8.46 -17.28 3.72
CA ASN A 172 9.11 -18.48 4.20
C ASN A 172 9.40 -19.58 3.18
N GLN A 173 8.93 -19.57 1.94
CA GLN A 173 8.97 -20.79 1.11
C GLN A 173 9.30 -20.60 -0.36
N GLU A 174 9.07 -19.46 -0.94
CA GLU A 174 9.29 -19.27 -2.37
C GLU A 174 10.54 -18.42 -2.62
N THR A 175 11.38 -18.87 -3.52
CA THR A 175 12.60 -18.16 -3.89
C THR A 175 12.49 -17.56 -5.27
N ILE A 176 12.84 -16.29 -5.39
CA ILE A 176 13.04 -15.66 -6.69
C ILE A 176 14.31 -16.23 -7.31
N THR A 177 14.16 -16.92 -8.42
CA THR A 177 15.29 -17.56 -9.14
C THR A 177 15.88 -16.67 -10.24
N ASP A 178 15.06 -15.79 -10.84
CA ASP A 178 15.50 -14.87 -11.89
C ASP A 178 15.47 -13.41 -11.40
N TRP A 179 16.67 -12.86 -11.17
CA TRP A 179 16.87 -11.47 -10.78
C TRP A 179 17.22 -10.55 -11.96
N SER A 180 17.37 -11.09 -13.17
CA SER A 180 17.74 -10.33 -14.36
C SER A 180 16.80 -9.16 -14.70
N PRO A 181 15.49 -9.21 -14.37
CA PRO A 181 14.61 -8.05 -14.59
C PRO A 181 15.05 -6.79 -13.85
N VAL A 182 15.81 -6.93 -12.76
CA VAL A 182 16.22 -5.81 -11.88
C VAL A 182 17.74 -5.55 -11.88
N ASP A 183 18.49 -6.16 -12.80
CA ASP A 183 19.94 -5.94 -12.96
C ASP A 183 20.34 -4.45 -13.16
N HIS A 184 19.39 -3.64 -13.63
CA HIS A 184 19.58 -2.21 -13.82
C HIS A 184 19.48 -1.39 -12.54
N VAL A 185 19.06 -1.97 -11.42
CA VAL A 185 18.86 -1.29 -10.13
C VAL A 185 20.17 -1.26 -9.36
N PRO A 186 20.70 -0.08 -8.98
CA PRO A 186 22.03 0.02 -8.35
C PRO A 186 22.11 -0.65 -6.97
N ASN A 187 21.04 -0.58 -6.19
CA ASN A 187 21.02 -1.10 -4.83
C ASN A 187 19.86 -2.11 -4.67
N VAL A 188 20.18 -3.39 -4.56
CA VAL A 188 19.20 -4.46 -4.37
C VAL A 188 19.50 -5.19 -3.07
N THR A 189 18.52 -5.19 -2.15
CA THR A 189 18.53 -5.97 -0.91
C THR A 189 17.60 -7.17 -1.08
N LYS A 190 18.12 -8.35 -0.78
CA LYS A 190 17.40 -9.63 -0.88
C LYS A 190 17.25 -10.18 0.53
N GLY A 191 16.01 -10.34 1.01
CA GLY A 191 15.66 -10.88 2.32
C GLY A 191 15.14 -12.30 2.24
#